data_8f9945cc3d24d830810604164fa084d6
#
_entry.id   8f9945cc3d24d830810604164fa084d6
#
_cell.length_a   1.000
_cell.length_b   1.000
_cell.length_c   1.000
_cell.angle_alpha   90.00
_cell.angle_beta   90.00
_cell.angle_gamma   90.00
#
_symmetry.space_group_name_H-M   'P 1'
#
loop_
_entity.id
_entity.type
_entity.pdbx_description
1 polymer ?
#
loop_
_entity_poly.entity_id
_entity_poly.type
_entity_poly.pdbx_seq_one_letter_code
_entity_poly.pdbx_strand_id
1 'polypeptide(L)'
;VTSQSNSQRQRLTAQTLERMKDGIRKRSDAIGRDHDRPFADVGRMVAANRLARGMSQQELAILCGTTQSAIARLERGGRPPKLDTLMRIADALDAELLLEMRLREPSTE
;
A
#
# COMPACT_ATOMS: atom_id res chain seq x y z
N VAL A 1 14.69 -16.31 11.91
CA VAL A 1 15.69 -15.78 11.00
C VAL A 1 15.11 -14.68 10.16
N THR A 2 13.96 -14.93 9.56
CA THR A 2 13.31 -13.93 8.73
C THR A 2 12.91 -12.70 9.54
N SER A 3 12.49 -12.89 10.78
CA SER A 3 12.07 -11.78 11.63
C SER A 3 13.25 -10.88 12.00
N GLN A 4 14.44 -11.47 12.20
CA GLN A 4 15.63 -10.67 12.45
C GLN A 4 16.01 -9.82 11.27
N SER A 5 15.92 -10.39 10.08
CA SER A 5 16.20 -9.68 8.86
C SER A 5 15.26 -8.48 8.71
N ASN A 6 13.98 -8.69 8.98
CA ASN A 6 12.99 -7.62 8.89
C ASN A 6 13.25 -6.54 9.93
N SER A 7 13.62 -6.94 11.15
CA SER A 7 13.95 -5.98 12.21
C SER A 7 15.12 -5.10 11.82
N GLN A 8 16.14 -5.68 11.21
CA GLN A 8 17.30 -4.92 10.78
C GLN A 8 16.94 -3.95 9.65
N ARG A 9 16.09 -4.36 8.76
CA ARG A 9 15.64 -3.48 7.67
C ARG A 9 14.84 -2.30 8.18
N GLN A 10 14.17 -2.48 9.30
CA GLN A 10 13.33 -1.42 9.86
C GLN A 10 14.11 -0.43 10.72
N ARG A 11 15.35 -0.77 11.08
CA ARG A 11 16.16 0.14 11.89
C ARG A 11 16.70 1.27 11.04
N LEU A 12 16.33 2.48 11.40
CA LEU A 12 16.72 3.66 10.66
C LEU A 12 17.35 4.67 11.62
N THR A 13 18.41 5.30 11.18
CA THR A 13 18.97 6.44 11.91
C THR A 13 18.12 7.66 11.66
N ALA A 14 18.24 8.65 12.55
CA ALA A 14 17.53 9.91 12.40
C ALA A 14 17.88 10.60 11.08
N GLN A 15 19.15 10.58 10.70
CA GLN A 15 19.59 11.17 9.45
C GLN A 15 18.99 10.48 8.24
N THR A 16 19.00 9.15 8.29
CA THR A 16 18.42 8.36 7.20
C THR A 16 16.95 8.67 7.06
N LEU A 17 16.25 8.78 8.19
CA LEU A 17 14.84 9.07 8.19
C LEU A 17 14.55 10.44 7.58
N GLU A 18 15.35 11.45 7.91
CA GLU A 18 15.16 12.79 7.35
C GLU A 18 15.36 12.80 5.85
N ARG A 19 16.40 12.11 5.36
CA ARG A 19 16.62 12.00 3.91
C ARG A 19 15.49 11.29 3.21
N MET A 20 14.94 10.29 3.86
CA MET A 20 13.82 9.55 3.29
C MET A 20 12.57 10.41 3.21
N LYS A 21 12.33 11.23 4.23
CA LYS A 21 11.19 12.15 4.21
C LYS A 21 11.26 13.08 3.03
N ASP A 22 12.44 13.62 2.76
CA ASP A 22 12.64 14.50 1.62
C ASP A 22 12.38 13.79 0.31
N GLY A 23 12.92 12.59 0.16
CA GLY A 23 12.72 11.81 -1.04
C GLY A 23 11.27 11.44 -1.25
N ILE A 24 10.59 11.08 -0.17
CA ILE A 24 9.17 10.74 -0.23
C ILE A 24 8.35 11.96 -0.66
N ARG A 25 8.66 13.12 -0.09
CA ARG A 25 7.95 14.35 -0.43
C ARG A 25 8.08 14.67 -1.90
N LYS A 26 9.30 14.60 -2.44
CA LYS A 26 9.53 14.88 -3.86
C LYS A 26 8.81 13.89 -4.76
N ARG A 27 8.82 12.62 -4.39
CA ARG A 27 8.15 11.61 -5.19
C ARG A 27 6.65 11.73 -5.10
N SER A 28 6.14 12.10 -3.93
CA SER A 28 4.70 12.29 -3.77
C SER A 28 4.21 13.44 -4.63
N ASP A 29 4.98 14.51 -4.71
CA ASP A 29 4.63 15.63 -5.58
C ASP A 29 4.60 15.20 -7.05
N ALA A 30 5.59 14.43 -7.47
CA ALA A 30 5.65 13.94 -8.83
C ALA A 30 4.49 13.00 -9.13
N ILE A 31 4.16 12.12 -8.18
CA ILE A 31 3.05 11.19 -8.33
C ILE A 31 1.74 11.93 -8.44
N GLY A 32 1.56 12.95 -7.63
CA GLY A 32 0.35 13.76 -7.67
C GLY A 32 0.12 14.40 -9.03
N ARG A 33 1.20 14.68 -9.76
CA ARG A 33 1.10 15.24 -11.10
C ARG A 33 0.95 14.18 -12.18
N ASP A 34 1.40 12.96 -11.89
CA ASP A 34 1.39 11.86 -12.86
C ASP A 34 0.27 10.88 -12.57
N HIS A 35 -0.82 11.35 -12.00
CA HIS A 35 -1.99 10.57 -11.66
C HIS A 35 -1.69 9.52 -10.60
N ASP A 36 -2.48 8.50 -10.54
CA ASP A 36 -2.57 7.60 -9.40
C ASP A 36 -1.86 6.27 -9.60
N ARG A 37 -0.82 6.23 -10.40
CA ARG A 37 -0.18 4.98 -10.78
C ARG A 37 0.15 4.04 -9.63
N PRO A 38 0.83 4.50 -8.56
CA PRO A 38 1.15 3.58 -7.46
C PRO A 38 -0.09 3.09 -6.75
N PHE A 39 -1.10 3.94 -6.64
CA PHE A 39 -2.33 3.57 -5.97
C PHE A 39 -3.23 2.74 -6.88
N ALA A 40 -3.12 2.94 -8.19
CA ALA A 40 -3.82 2.10 -9.15
C ALA A 40 -3.33 0.67 -9.10
N ASP A 41 -2.03 0.47 -8.91
CA ASP A 41 -1.47 -0.87 -8.78
C ASP A 41 -2.00 -1.58 -7.55
N VAL A 42 -2.04 -0.88 -6.42
CA VAL A 42 -2.61 -1.42 -5.19
C VAL A 42 -4.09 -1.74 -5.40
N GLY A 43 -4.81 -0.84 -6.05
CA GLY A 43 -6.23 -1.05 -6.33
C GLY A 43 -6.47 -2.27 -7.19
N ARG A 44 -5.68 -2.46 -8.23
CA ARG A 44 -5.80 -3.65 -9.09
C ARG A 44 -5.48 -4.92 -8.32
N MET A 45 -4.50 -4.88 -7.43
CA MET A 45 -4.17 -6.02 -6.60
C MET A 45 -5.33 -6.40 -5.70
N VAL A 46 -5.97 -5.41 -5.09
CA VAL A 46 -7.14 -5.67 -4.25
C VAL A 46 -8.28 -6.28 -5.09
N ALA A 47 -8.56 -5.69 -6.24
CA ALA A 47 -9.61 -6.19 -7.11
C ALA A 47 -9.34 -7.62 -7.56
N ALA A 48 -8.10 -7.91 -7.94
CA ALA A 48 -7.73 -9.25 -8.40
C ALA A 48 -7.92 -10.28 -7.28
N ASN A 49 -7.49 -9.96 -6.07
CA ASN A 49 -7.65 -10.87 -4.94
C ASN A 49 -9.13 -11.03 -4.56
N ARG A 50 -9.89 -9.95 -4.62
CA ARG A 50 -11.32 -10.02 -4.36
C ARG A 50 -12.02 -10.93 -5.36
N LEU A 51 -11.74 -10.77 -6.63
CA LEU A 51 -12.34 -11.60 -7.67
C LEU A 51 -11.91 -13.05 -7.55
N ALA A 52 -10.67 -13.29 -7.17
CA ALA A 52 -10.18 -14.65 -6.96
C ALA A 52 -10.93 -15.33 -5.82
N ARG A 53 -11.45 -14.58 -4.87
CA ARG A 53 -12.27 -15.12 -3.79
C ARG A 53 -13.76 -15.15 -4.14
N GLY A 54 -14.13 -14.72 -5.33
CA GLY A 54 -15.53 -14.71 -5.75
C GLY A 54 -16.38 -13.69 -5.03
N MET A 55 -15.77 -12.61 -4.56
CA MET A 55 -16.49 -11.58 -3.82
C MET A 55 -16.83 -10.38 -4.68
N SER A 56 -18.00 -9.80 -4.40
CA SER A 56 -18.36 -8.50 -4.97
C SER A 56 -17.73 -7.38 -4.14
N GLN A 57 -17.71 -6.18 -4.70
CA GLN A 57 -17.24 -5.01 -3.95
C GLN A 57 -18.10 -4.78 -2.70
N GLN A 58 -19.40 -5.03 -2.81
CA GLN A 58 -20.31 -4.87 -1.68
C GLN A 58 -19.99 -5.86 -0.57
N GLU A 59 -19.73 -7.10 -0.93
CA GLU A 59 -19.39 -8.12 0.05
C GLU A 59 -18.09 -7.79 0.77
N LEU A 60 -17.09 -7.37 0.03
CA LEU A 60 -15.83 -6.96 0.65
C LEU A 60 -16.04 -5.76 1.57
N ALA A 61 -16.85 -4.80 1.13
CA ALA A 61 -17.13 -3.61 1.94
C ALA A 61 -17.76 -3.98 3.28
N ILE A 62 -18.72 -4.91 3.25
CA ILE A 62 -19.38 -5.36 4.48
C ILE A 62 -18.37 -5.99 5.43
N LEU A 63 -17.51 -6.85 4.91
CA LEU A 63 -16.51 -7.53 5.73
C LEU A 63 -15.48 -6.56 6.31
N CYS A 64 -15.19 -5.48 5.60
CA CYS A 64 -14.22 -4.49 6.05
C CYS A 64 -14.84 -3.40 6.91
N GLY A 65 -16.15 -3.38 7.08
CA GLY A 65 -16.81 -2.33 7.82
C GLY A 65 -16.78 -0.99 7.11
N THR A 66 -16.87 -0.99 5.79
CA THR A 66 -16.84 0.22 4.98
C THR A 66 -17.95 0.19 3.95
N THR A 67 -17.91 1.08 2.97
CA THR A 67 -18.95 1.17 1.95
C THR A 67 -18.44 0.64 0.62
N GLN A 68 -19.37 0.19 -0.22
CA GLN A 68 -19.03 -0.26 -1.55
C GLN A 68 -18.37 0.85 -2.36
N SER A 69 -18.80 2.10 -2.18
CA SER A 69 -18.18 3.24 -2.84
C SER A 69 -16.71 3.41 -2.45
N ALA A 70 -16.40 3.16 -1.17
CA ALA A 70 -15.03 3.26 -0.69
C ALA A 70 -14.15 2.19 -1.32
N ILE A 71 -14.65 0.96 -1.42
CA ILE A 71 -13.92 -0.13 -2.06
C ILE A 71 -13.71 0.19 -3.55
N ALA A 72 -14.77 0.64 -4.23
CA ALA A 72 -14.68 0.99 -5.65
C ALA A 72 -13.64 2.07 -5.89
N ARG A 73 -13.62 3.09 -5.04
CA ARG A 73 -12.64 4.17 -5.15
C ARG A 73 -11.22 3.68 -4.92
N LEU A 74 -11.05 2.82 -3.93
CA LEU A 74 -9.74 2.24 -3.64
C LEU A 74 -9.24 1.42 -4.82
N GLU A 75 -10.12 0.61 -5.41
CA GLU A 75 -9.73 -0.22 -6.55
C GLU A 75 -9.39 0.61 -7.78
N ARG A 76 -9.97 1.78 -7.91
CA ARG A 76 -9.61 2.68 -9.00
C ARG A 76 -8.31 3.45 -8.76
N GLY A 77 -7.82 3.44 -7.53
CA GLY A 77 -6.60 4.13 -7.20
C GLY A 77 -6.74 5.63 -7.05
N GLY A 78 -7.95 6.09 -6.70
CA GLY A 78 -8.21 7.52 -6.61
C GLY A 78 -7.59 8.21 -5.40
N ARG A 79 -7.20 7.46 -4.38
CA ARG A 79 -6.59 8.01 -3.18
C ARG A 79 -5.62 7.00 -2.59
N PRO A 80 -4.59 7.47 -1.87
CA PRO A 80 -3.72 6.55 -1.16
C PRO A 80 -4.51 5.79 -0.10
N PRO A 81 -4.48 4.47 -0.11
CA PRO A 81 -5.18 3.70 0.90
C PRO A 81 -4.45 3.81 2.23
N LYS A 82 -5.21 3.80 3.31
CA LYS A 82 -4.63 3.73 4.64
C LYS A 82 -4.16 2.32 4.92
N LEU A 83 -3.10 2.21 5.71
CA LEU A 83 -2.54 0.91 6.02
C LEU A 83 -3.56 0.03 6.76
N ASP A 84 -4.28 0.59 7.73
CA ASP A 84 -5.27 -0.18 8.46
C ASP A 84 -6.39 -0.69 7.55
N THR A 85 -6.75 0.09 6.54
CA THR A 85 -7.73 -0.35 5.54
C THR A 85 -7.20 -1.55 4.77
N LEU A 86 -5.95 -1.49 4.34
CA LEU A 86 -5.34 -2.61 3.63
C LEU A 86 -5.26 -3.85 4.50
N MET A 87 -4.99 -3.69 5.78
CA MET A 87 -4.95 -4.81 6.71
C MET A 87 -6.32 -5.46 6.86
N ARG A 88 -7.38 -4.65 6.95
CA ARG A 88 -8.75 -5.17 7.01
C ARG A 88 -9.13 -5.91 5.75
N ILE A 89 -8.72 -5.36 4.60
CA ILE A 89 -8.99 -5.99 3.31
C ILE A 89 -8.28 -7.34 3.23
N ALA A 90 -7.02 -7.39 3.64
CA ALA A 90 -6.27 -8.64 3.63
C ALA A 90 -6.95 -9.68 4.51
N ASP A 91 -7.39 -9.30 5.71
CA ASP A 91 -8.12 -10.20 6.59
C ASP A 91 -9.40 -10.71 5.94
N ALA A 92 -10.17 -9.81 5.34
CA ALA A 92 -11.43 -10.16 4.70
C ALA A 92 -11.24 -11.11 3.53
N LEU A 93 -10.11 -11.00 2.85
CA LEU A 93 -9.79 -11.85 1.70
C LEU A 93 -9.03 -13.11 2.09
N ASP A 94 -8.81 -13.32 3.38
CA ASP A 94 -7.97 -14.42 3.87
C ASP A 94 -6.62 -14.38 3.17
N ALA A 95 -6.05 -13.19 3.11
CA ALA A 95 -4.78 -12.95 2.46
C ALA A 95 -3.80 -12.35 3.46
N GLU A 96 -2.55 -12.43 3.14
CA GLU A 96 -1.48 -11.87 3.96
C GLU A 96 -0.99 -10.58 3.31
N LEU A 97 -0.96 -9.50 4.09
CA LEU A 97 -0.44 -8.23 3.60
C LEU A 97 1.07 -8.22 3.84
N LEU A 98 1.82 -8.17 2.76
CA LEU A 98 3.27 -8.05 2.83
C LEU A 98 3.68 -6.64 2.49
N LEU A 99 4.43 -6.04 3.38
CA LEU A 99 4.89 -4.67 3.20
C LEU A 99 6.41 -4.68 3.24
N GLU A 100 7.02 -4.17 2.19
CA GLU A 100 8.47 -4.14 2.10
C GLU A 100 8.94 -2.73 1.81
N MET A 101 9.97 -2.34 2.52
CA MET A 101 10.58 -1.04 2.32
C MET A 101 12.05 -1.24 2.05
N ARG A 102 12.51 -0.76 0.90
CA ARG A 102 13.89 -0.89 0.50
C ARG A 102 14.53 0.46 0.41
N LEU A 103 15.74 0.55 0.94
CA LEU A 103 16.53 1.75 0.75
C LEU A 103 17.01 1.79 -0.70
N ARG A 104 16.97 2.95 -1.27
CA ARG A 104 17.51 3.13 -2.61
C ARG A 104 19.00 3.09 -2.59
N GLU A 105 19.58 2.57 -3.67
CA GLU A 105 21.00 2.69 -3.88
C GLU A 105 21.38 4.16 -3.94
N PRO A 106 22.46 4.56 -3.26
CA PRO A 106 22.89 5.95 -3.39
C PRO A 106 23.27 6.26 -4.82
N SER A 107 22.95 7.48 -5.23
CA SER A 107 23.28 7.94 -6.56
C SER A 107 24.78 8.01 -6.71
N THR A 108 25.30 7.45 -7.78
CA THR A 108 26.73 7.41 -8.04
C THR A 108 27.13 8.51 -8.98
N GLU A 109 26.97 9.68 -8.63
CA GLU A 109 27.38 10.74 -9.54
C GLU A 109 28.63 11.38 -9.22
#